data_c7ad35bf2268ff6b76b6fc8ca1a2e63c
#
_entry.id   c7ad35bf2268ff6b76b6fc8ca1a2e63c
#
_cell.length_a   1.000
_cell.length_b   1.000
_cell.length_c   1.000
_cell.angle_alpha   90.00
_cell.angle_beta   90.00
_cell.angle_gamma   90.00
#
_symmetry.space_group_name_H-M   'P 1'
#
loop_
_entity.id
_entity.type
_entity.pdbx_description
1 polymer ?
#
loop_
_entity_poly.entity_id
_entity_poly.type
_entity_poly.pdbx_seq_one_letter_code
_entity_poly.pdbx_strand_id
1 'polypeptide(L)'
;EREITYPRAALIKAVLVREARYYQPDAKEVGMSLDTSNSNIGYRLGRLFAVLEKAQEEANPGINATIRDRFYGAASSTPVAVFSHLMKLKNHHISKLENRGRAINLERIIGEIMSEITDFPAHLTLSDQGRFAVGYYHQRQDFFTKKDNQ
;
A
#
# COMPACT_ATOMS: atom_id res chain seq x y z
N GLU A 1 20.07 -21.37 27.40
CA GLU A 1 19.76 -20.28 26.45
C GLU A 1 18.25 -20.20 26.26
N ARG A 2 17.69 -19.06 26.58
CA ARG A 2 16.26 -18.81 26.32
C ARG A 2 16.10 -18.43 24.87
N GLU A 3 15.36 -19.22 24.11
CA GLU A 3 14.87 -18.82 22.80
C GLU A 3 13.95 -17.60 22.97
N ILE A 4 14.36 -16.46 22.39
CA ILE A 4 13.55 -15.26 22.41
C ILE A 4 12.58 -15.35 21.23
N THR A 5 11.34 -15.70 21.52
CA THR A 5 10.25 -15.66 20.53
C THR A 5 9.62 -14.27 20.53
N TYR A 6 9.80 -13.54 19.44
CA TYR A 6 9.13 -12.26 19.25
C TYR A 6 7.79 -12.46 18.54
N PRO A 7 6.74 -11.76 18.99
CA PRO A 7 5.50 -11.73 18.22
C PRO A 7 5.75 -11.23 16.79
N ARG A 8 5.03 -11.79 15.81
CA ARG A 8 5.20 -11.43 14.39
C ARG A 8 5.15 -9.91 14.14
N ALA A 9 4.25 -9.20 14.83
CA ALA A 9 4.17 -7.74 14.75
C ALA A 9 5.43 -7.04 15.22
N ALA A 10 6.08 -7.54 16.28
CA ALA A 10 7.33 -6.97 16.81
C ALA A 10 8.49 -7.20 15.84
N LEU A 11 8.54 -8.35 15.15
CA LEU A 11 9.54 -8.64 14.13
C LEU A 11 9.40 -7.71 12.92
N ILE A 12 8.19 -7.48 12.45
CA ILE A 12 7.90 -6.53 11.36
C ILE A 12 8.33 -5.13 11.75
N LYS A 13 7.99 -4.69 12.97
CA LYS A 13 8.41 -3.39 13.49
C LYS A 13 9.94 -3.27 13.61
N ALA A 14 10.62 -4.32 14.07
CA ALA A 14 12.07 -4.35 14.19
C ALA A 14 12.74 -4.26 12.80
N VAL A 15 12.22 -4.94 11.78
CA VAL A 15 12.70 -4.86 10.40
C VAL A 15 12.53 -3.43 9.86
N LEU A 16 11.38 -2.81 10.04
CA LEU A 16 11.12 -1.43 9.62
C LEU A 16 12.08 -0.43 10.28
N VAL A 17 12.33 -0.58 11.59
CA VAL A 17 13.26 0.28 12.33
C VAL A 17 14.70 0.06 11.86
N ARG A 18 15.09 -1.19 11.59
CA ARG A 18 16.42 -1.52 11.06
C ARG A 18 16.66 -0.90 9.69
N GLU A 19 15.72 -1.03 8.77
CA GLU A 19 15.80 -0.44 7.44
C GLU A 19 15.87 1.09 7.51
N ALA A 20 15.11 1.70 8.40
CA ALA A 20 15.15 3.15 8.61
C ALA A 20 16.52 3.68 9.07
N ARG A 21 17.33 2.85 9.73
CA ARG A 21 18.69 3.24 10.17
C ARG A 21 19.71 3.27 9.03
N TYR A 22 19.54 2.43 8.02
CA TYR A 22 20.46 2.34 6.88
C TYR A 22 20.02 3.18 5.70
N TYR A 23 18.76 3.55 5.70
CA TYR A 23 18.18 4.39 4.67
C TYR A 23 18.36 5.86 5.05
N GLN A 24 19.01 6.64 4.15
CA GLN A 24 19.02 8.10 4.27
C GLN A 24 17.92 8.63 3.35
N PRO A 25 16.70 8.79 3.86
CA PRO A 25 15.61 9.31 3.06
C PRO A 25 15.88 10.77 2.70
N ASP A 26 15.53 11.15 1.49
CA ASP A 26 15.40 12.56 1.15
C ASP A 26 14.48 13.23 2.21
N ALA A 27 14.72 14.48 2.52
CA ALA A 27 13.97 15.21 3.53
C ALA A 27 12.44 15.11 3.35
N LYS A 28 11.98 14.84 2.13
CA LYS A 28 10.57 14.59 1.78
C LYS A 28 10.05 13.24 2.26
N GLU A 29 10.91 12.22 2.36
CA GLU A 29 10.50 10.87 2.77
C GLU A 29 10.41 10.72 4.30
N VAL A 30 11.02 11.62 5.05
CA VAL A 30 10.88 11.68 6.52
C VAL A 30 9.51 12.26 6.91
N GLY A 31 8.83 12.91 5.96
CA GLY A 31 7.51 13.45 6.19
C GLY A 31 6.46 12.37 6.42
N MET A 32 5.44 12.69 7.22
CA MET A 32 4.24 11.85 7.43
C MET A 32 3.25 11.97 6.25
N SER A 33 3.59 12.74 5.23
CA SER A 33 2.72 13.07 4.11
C SER A 33 3.07 12.28 2.86
N LEU A 34 2.05 12.04 2.03
CA LEU A 34 2.17 11.36 0.75
C LEU A 34 3.13 12.10 -0.17
N ASP A 35 4.11 11.38 -0.74
CA ASP A 35 5.01 11.87 -1.78
C ASP A 35 4.68 11.20 -3.12
N THR A 36 3.92 11.91 -3.97
CA THR A 36 3.54 11.42 -5.29
C THR A 36 4.70 11.38 -6.28
N SER A 37 5.80 12.05 -5.97
CA SER A 37 7.01 12.07 -6.80
C SER A 37 8.01 10.96 -6.48
N ASN A 38 7.76 10.17 -5.43
CA ASN A 38 8.65 9.09 -5.02
C ASN A 38 8.71 8.00 -6.10
N SER A 39 9.90 7.77 -6.62
CA SER A 39 10.14 6.83 -7.72
C SER A 39 10.43 5.39 -7.27
N ASN A 40 10.55 5.15 -5.97
CA ASN A 40 10.84 3.81 -5.46
C ASN A 40 9.68 2.86 -5.75
N ILE A 41 9.99 1.69 -6.29
CA ILE A 41 8.99 0.68 -6.66
C ILE A 41 8.20 0.17 -5.46
N GLY A 42 8.84 -0.06 -4.33
CA GLY A 42 8.19 -0.48 -3.10
C GLY A 42 7.16 0.56 -2.62
N TYR A 43 7.57 1.82 -2.57
CA TYR A 43 6.69 2.93 -2.18
C TYR A 43 5.47 3.03 -3.09
N ARG A 44 5.65 2.98 -4.40
CA ARG A 44 4.55 3.01 -5.38
C ARG A 44 3.59 1.84 -5.23
N LEU A 45 4.12 0.63 -5.05
CA LEU A 45 3.29 -0.56 -4.83
C LEU A 45 2.52 -0.49 -3.51
N GLY A 46 3.11 0.07 -2.47
CA GLY A 46 2.43 0.33 -1.20
C GLY A 46 1.27 1.31 -1.37
N ARG A 47 1.48 2.38 -2.11
CA ARG A 47 0.41 3.32 -2.48
C ARG A 47 -0.72 2.64 -3.25
N LEU A 48 -0.37 1.85 -4.27
CA LEU A 48 -1.34 1.11 -5.06
C LEU A 48 -2.17 0.18 -4.18
N PHE A 49 -1.53 -0.55 -3.28
CA PHE A 49 -2.22 -1.45 -2.36
C PHE A 49 -3.22 -0.69 -1.46
N ALA A 50 -2.85 0.48 -0.95
CA ALA A 50 -3.74 1.31 -0.14
C ALA A 50 -4.98 1.78 -0.91
N VAL A 51 -4.82 2.13 -2.18
CA VAL A 51 -5.95 2.55 -3.03
C VAL A 51 -6.87 1.37 -3.33
N LEU A 52 -6.32 0.19 -3.59
CA LEU A 52 -7.11 -1.03 -3.81
C LEU A 52 -7.89 -1.43 -2.54
N GLU A 53 -7.27 -1.31 -1.37
CA GLU A 53 -7.95 -1.50 -0.09
C GLU A 53 -9.10 -0.50 0.09
N LYS A 54 -8.86 0.76 -0.23
CA LYS A 54 -9.89 1.81 -0.15
C LYS A 54 -11.08 1.52 -1.06
N ALA A 55 -10.83 1.05 -2.27
CA ALA A 55 -11.90 0.63 -3.18
C ALA A 55 -12.74 -0.50 -2.59
N GLN A 56 -12.12 -1.49 -1.96
CA GLN A 56 -12.83 -2.57 -1.28
C GLN A 56 -13.66 -2.08 -0.10
N GLU A 57 -13.09 -1.24 0.76
CA GLU A 57 -13.78 -0.68 1.92
C GLU A 57 -15.03 0.10 1.52
N GLU A 58 -14.94 0.90 0.46
CA GLU A 58 -16.07 1.70 -0.01
C GLU A 58 -17.14 0.87 -0.71
N ALA A 59 -16.74 -0.18 -1.43
CA ALA A 59 -17.67 -1.09 -2.08
C ALA A 59 -18.39 -2.01 -1.09
N ASN A 60 -17.72 -2.42 -0.03
CA ASN A 60 -18.23 -3.36 0.97
C ASN A 60 -17.93 -2.86 2.39
N PRO A 61 -18.63 -1.84 2.89
CA PRO A 61 -18.44 -1.38 4.26
C PRO A 61 -18.68 -2.51 5.26
N GLY A 62 -17.77 -2.66 6.23
CA GLY A 62 -17.89 -3.68 7.27
C GLY A 62 -17.47 -5.08 6.87
N ILE A 63 -16.75 -5.24 5.76
CA ILE A 63 -16.18 -6.54 5.37
C ILE A 63 -15.22 -7.08 6.43
N ASN A 64 -15.36 -8.35 6.82
CA ASN A 64 -14.55 -8.98 7.85
C ASN A 64 -13.14 -9.39 7.38
N ALA A 65 -13.00 -9.74 6.10
CA ALA A 65 -11.72 -10.19 5.52
C ALA A 65 -11.30 -9.21 4.43
N THR A 66 -10.48 -8.23 4.80
CA THR A 66 -9.95 -7.22 3.87
C THR A 66 -8.81 -7.79 3.02
N ILE A 67 -8.50 -7.12 1.92
CA ILE A 67 -7.32 -7.48 1.13
C ILE A 67 -6.03 -7.32 1.95
N ARG A 68 -6.00 -6.40 2.91
CA ARG A 68 -4.89 -6.26 3.85
C ARG A 68 -4.66 -7.53 4.65
N ASP A 69 -5.72 -8.10 5.21
CA ASP A 69 -5.61 -9.31 6.03
C ASP A 69 -5.12 -10.52 5.23
N ARG A 70 -5.48 -10.58 3.96
CA ARG A 70 -5.20 -11.72 3.08
C ARG A 70 -3.91 -11.58 2.29
N PHE A 71 -3.61 -10.40 1.79
CA PHE A 71 -2.63 -10.22 0.71
C PHE A 71 -1.47 -9.29 1.04
N TYR A 72 -1.50 -8.55 2.15
CA TYR A 72 -0.46 -7.57 2.45
C TYR A 72 0.95 -8.16 2.44
N GLY A 73 1.15 -9.29 3.12
CA GLY A 73 2.45 -9.96 3.19
C GLY A 73 2.98 -10.36 1.81
N ALA A 74 2.13 -10.98 0.99
CA ALA A 74 2.51 -11.39 -0.36
C ALA A 74 2.68 -10.19 -1.30
N ALA A 75 1.84 -9.17 -1.18
CA ALA A 75 1.95 -7.96 -1.98
C ALA A 75 3.27 -7.21 -1.74
N SER A 76 3.75 -7.19 -0.50
CA SER A 76 5.00 -6.53 -0.12
C SER A 76 6.25 -7.35 -0.44
N SER A 77 6.15 -8.66 -0.54
CA SER A 77 7.30 -9.55 -0.77
C SER A 77 7.39 -10.07 -2.20
N THR A 78 6.26 -10.49 -2.77
CA THR A 78 6.15 -11.08 -4.11
C THR A 78 5.04 -10.43 -4.93
N PRO A 79 5.19 -9.17 -5.33
CA PRO A 79 4.11 -8.36 -5.93
C PRO A 79 3.43 -9.00 -7.13
N VAL A 80 4.21 -9.59 -8.06
CA VAL A 80 3.65 -10.19 -9.28
C VAL A 80 2.63 -11.28 -8.99
N ALA A 81 2.80 -12.03 -7.91
CA ALA A 81 1.91 -13.13 -7.54
C ALA A 81 0.50 -12.65 -7.12
N VAL A 82 0.40 -11.42 -6.66
CA VAL A 82 -0.81 -10.89 -6.01
C VAL A 82 -1.46 -9.75 -6.77
N PHE A 83 -0.69 -8.79 -7.27
CA PHE A 83 -1.25 -7.57 -7.87
C PHE A 83 -2.09 -7.83 -9.12
N SER A 84 -1.75 -8.83 -9.92
CA SER A 84 -2.59 -9.20 -11.07
C SER A 84 -4.01 -9.60 -10.65
N HIS A 85 -4.12 -10.34 -9.55
CA HIS A 85 -5.41 -10.72 -8.96
C HIS A 85 -6.12 -9.52 -8.33
N LEU A 86 -5.39 -8.70 -7.58
CA LEU A 86 -5.95 -7.50 -6.93
C LEU A 86 -6.50 -6.49 -7.95
N MET A 87 -5.83 -6.35 -9.10
CA MET A 87 -6.32 -5.46 -10.16
C MET A 87 -7.63 -5.94 -10.78
N LYS A 88 -7.84 -7.25 -10.86
CA LYS A 88 -9.13 -7.83 -11.27
C LYS A 88 -10.22 -7.58 -10.23
N LEU A 89 -9.91 -7.79 -8.95
CA LEU A 89 -10.83 -7.48 -7.85
C LEU A 89 -11.20 -6.00 -7.81
N LYS A 90 -10.26 -5.12 -8.11
CA LYS A 90 -10.50 -3.68 -8.21
C LYS A 90 -11.66 -3.34 -9.14
N ASN A 91 -11.68 -3.92 -10.32
CA ASN A 91 -12.75 -3.68 -11.29
C ASN A 91 -14.13 -4.04 -10.71
N HIS A 92 -14.19 -5.16 -10.00
CA HIS A 92 -15.42 -5.59 -9.33
C HIS A 92 -15.85 -4.61 -8.23
N HIS A 93 -14.92 -4.18 -7.38
CA HIS A 93 -15.22 -3.24 -6.30
C HIS A 93 -15.67 -1.88 -6.83
N ILE A 94 -14.95 -1.32 -7.80
CA ILE A 94 -15.28 0.00 -8.35
C ILE A 94 -16.63 -0.02 -9.07
N SER A 95 -16.97 -1.10 -9.74
CA SER A 95 -18.28 -1.24 -10.41
C SER A 95 -19.46 -1.21 -9.43
N LYS A 96 -19.24 -1.57 -8.17
CA LYS A 96 -20.26 -1.54 -7.11
C LYS A 96 -20.43 -0.19 -6.42
N LEU A 97 -19.52 0.76 -6.66
CA LEU A 97 -19.60 2.06 -6.02
C LEU A 97 -20.79 2.87 -6.58
N GLU A 98 -21.69 3.26 -5.69
CA GLU A 98 -22.85 4.09 -6.05
C GLU A 98 -22.43 5.52 -6.40
N ASN A 99 -21.45 6.07 -5.67
CA ASN A 99 -20.90 7.38 -5.93
C ASN A 99 -19.93 7.35 -7.11
N ARG A 100 -20.39 7.79 -8.27
CA ARG A 100 -19.57 7.81 -9.49
C ARG A 100 -18.37 8.75 -9.40
N GLY A 101 -18.47 9.85 -8.66
CA GLY A 101 -17.35 10.76 -8.44
C GLY A 101 -16.21 10.10 -7.69
N ARG A 102 -16.52 9.30 -6.68
CA ARG A 102 -15.51 8.54 -5.95
C ARG A 102 -14.88 7.43 -6.80
N ALA A 103 -15.68 6.73 -7.58
CA ALA A 103 -15.19 5.72 -8.51
C ALA A 103 -14.18 6.32 -9.51
N ILE A 104 -14.51 7.45 -10.10
CA ILE A 104 -13.64 8.18 -11.03
C ILE A 104 -12.36 8.64 -10.34
N ASN A 105 -12.45 9.15 -9.12
CA ASN A 105 -11.27 9.58 -8.36
C ASN A 105 -10.32 8.43 -8.03
N LEU A 106 -10.85 7.30 -7.58
CA LEU A 106 -10.04 6.10 -7.30
C LEU A 106 -9.38 5.56 -8.58
N GLU A 107 -10.11 5.50 -9.69
CA GLU A 107 -9.56 5.09 -10.99
C GLU A 107 -8.45 6.03 -11.46
N ARG A 108 -8.61 7.34 -11.25
CA ARG A 108 -7.59 8.33 -11.58
C ARG A 108 -6.30 8.09 -10.79
N ILE A 109 -6.41 7.89 -9.49
CA ILE A 109 -5.23 7.65 -8.62
C ILE A 109 -4.54 6.33 -9.01
N ILE A 110 -5.30 5.28 -9.25
CA ILE A 110 -4.77 4.00 -9.71
C ILE A 110 -4.05 4.16 -11.04
N GLY A 111 -4.64 4.88 -11.98
CA GLY A 111 -4.03 5.16 -13.29
C GLY A 111 -2.73 5.94 -13.18
N GLU A 112 -2.67 6.94 -12.32
CA GLU A 112 -1.46 7.74 -12.07
C GLU A 112 -0.32 6.85 -11.51
N ILE A 113 -0.63 6.01 -10.53
CA ILE A 113 0.37 5.09 -9.96
C ILE A 113 0.82 4.06 -11.00
N MET A 114 -0.12 3.45 -11.71
CA MET A 114 0.16 2.41 -12.71
C MET A 114 0.93 2.94 -13.91
N SER A 115 0.76 4.20 -14.30
CA SER A 115 1.51 4.81 -15.39
C SER A 115 3.03 4.81 -15.16
N GLU A 116 3.43 4.71 -13.92
CA GLU A 116 4.83 4.73 -13.50
C GLU A 116 5.39 3.34 -13.12
N ILE A 117 4.56 2.31 -13.24
CA ILE A 117 4.94 0.91 -12.98
C ILE A 117 4.94 0.17 -14.31
N THR A 118 6.13 -0.20 -14.79
CA THR A 118 6.26 -0.95 -16.05
C THR A 118 5.80 -2.40 -15.88
N ASP A 119 6.32 -3.06 -14.83
CA ASP A 119 6.01 -4.46 -14.51
C ASP A 119 5.95 -4.65 -13.00
N PHE A 120 5.14 -5.61 -12.56
CA PHE A 120 5.18 -6.03 -11.17
C PHE A 120 6.40 -6.91 -10.93
N PRO A 121 7.31 -6.53 -10.00
CA PRO A 121 8.48 -7.34 -9.71
C PRO A 121 8.10 -8.69 -9.08
N ALA A 122 8.92 -9.72 -9.36
CA ALA A 122 8.74 -11.03 -8.76
C ALA A 122 8.99 -11.00 -7.24
N HIS A 123 9.96 -10.21 -6.80
CA HIS A 123 10.34 -10.06 -5.40
C HIS A 123 10.72 -8.62 -5.10
N LEU A 124 10.41 -8.17 -3.88
CA LEU A 124 10.96 -6.94 -3.33
C LEU A 124 12.06 -7.26 -2.32
N THR A 125 13.13 -6.45 -2.31
CA THR A 125 14.15 -6.50 -1.26
C THR A 125 13.55 -6.12 0.09
N LEU A 126 14.21 -6.43 1.20
CA LEU A 126 13.76 -5.99 2.53
C LEU A 126 13.65 -4.47 2.63
N SER A 127 14.59 -3.76 2.00
CA SER A 127 14.55 -2.29 1.92
C SER A 127 13.29 -1.81 1.20
N ASP A 128 12.97 -2.39 0.05
CA ASP A 128 11.78 -2.04 -0.72
C ASP A 128 10.48 -2.46 -0.03
N GLN A 129 10.49 -3.55 0.73
CA GLN A 129 9.35 -3.93 1.58
C GLN A 129 9.09 -2.89 2.68
N GLY A 130 10.15 -2.33 3.28
CA GLY A 130 10.04 -1.21 4.21
C GLY A 130 9.41 0.02 3.56
N ARG A 131 9.84 0.35 2.34
CA ARG A 131 9.26 1.46 1.57
C ARG A 131 7.82 1.20 1.14
N PHE A 132 7.47 -0.06 0.87
CA PHE A 132 6.09 -0.47 0.62
C PHE A 132 5.20 -0.10 1.82
N ALA A 133 5.63 -0.44 3.04
CA ALA A 133 4.89 -0.10 4.25
C ALA A 133 4.70 1.42 4.39
N VAL A 134 5.75 2.20 4.13
CA VAL A 134 5.69 3.67 4.21
C VAL A 134 4.72 4.22 3.16
N GLY A 135 4.81 3.78 1.91
CA GLY A 135 3.91 4.21 0.84
C GLY A 135 2.45 3.85 1.13
N TYR A 136 2.22 2.68 1.67
CA TYR A 136 0.89 2.23 2.09
C TYR A 136 0.29 3.17 3.16
N TYR A 137 1.03 3.45 4.22
CA TYR A 137 0.54 4.32 5.29
C TYR A 137 0.38 5.77 4.86
N HIS A 138 1.28 6.31 4.05
CA HIS A 138 1.17 7.67 3.52
C HIS A 138 -0.08 7.83 2.64
N GLN A 139 -0.34 6.90 1.74
CA GLN A 139 -1.52 6.94 0.88
C GLN A 139 -2.81 6.78 1.68
N ARG A 140 -2.81 5.88 2.66
CA ARG A 140 -3.95 5.68 3.55
C ARG A 140 -4.23 6.94 4.38
N GLN A 141 -3.20 7.57 4.92
CA GLN A 141 -3.32 8.81 5.68
C GLN A 141 -3.89 9.95 4.82
N ASP A 142 -3.48 10.05 3.58
CA ASP A 142 -4.00 11.04 2.64
C ASP A 142 -5.52 10.94 2.45
N PHE A 143 -6.05 9.74 2.39
CA PHE A 143 -7.50 9.53 2.32
C PHE A 143 -8.23 10.00 3.57
N PHE A 144 -7.68 9.78 4.75
CA PHE A 144 -8.27 10.26 6.00
C PHE A 144 -8.21 11.78 6.12
N THR A 145 -7.09 12.39 5.80
CA THR A 145 -6.91 13.86 5.89
C THR A 145 -7.87 14.61 4.98
N LYS A 146 -8.12 14.10 3.76
CA LYS A 146 -9.09 14.73 2.84
C LYS A 146 -10.53 14.63 3.32
N LYS A 147 -10.86 13.59 4.08
CA LYS A 147 -12.20 13.41 4.64
C LYS A 147 -12.49 14.39 5.76
N ASP A 148 -11.51 14.76 6.53
CA ASP A 148 -11.64 15.70 7.65
C ASP A 148 -11.79 17.16 7.18
N ASN A 149 -11.42 17.45 5.93
CA ASN A 149 -11.48 18.78 5.32
C ASN A 149 -12.74 19.00 4.47
N GLN A 150 -13.67 18.06 4.44
CA GLN A 150 -14.97 18.15 3.77
C GLN A 150 -16.10 18.22 4.78
#